data_9094b2de8a0f2f7a1df01c66eb439407
#
_entry.id   9094b2de8a0f2f7a1df01c66eb439407
#
_cell.length_a   1.000
_cell.length_b   1.000
_cell.length_c   1.000
_cell.angle_alpha   90.00
_cell.angle_beta   90.00
_cell.angle_gamma   90.00
#
_symmetry.space_group_name_H-M   'P 1'
#
loop_
_entity.id
_entity.type
_entity.pdbx_description
1 polymer ?
#
loop_
_entity_poly.entity_id
_entity_poly.type
_entity_poly.pdbx_seq_one_letter_code
_entity_poly.pdbx_strand_id
1 'polypeptide(L)'
;MHNLFTEASTHAGLARTVEQIGQPRFWRQLILLLQQWLAFDNALAMVYPRAGLPRALEIFDARGEGNPEAMALYLSGLYQLDPFYQACQERIGDGLHRLEEVAPDQFRQSEYYLKYFHDHVLEDEVQFIVQLGESGALSLSLGRRERFDSASHGLLAVVCPWVVALMAQHWLQLSLCPAPATGMAHQVRDAMSLFGAKVLSERELEIARLILRGYSSKAMAERLAISPETIKVHRRHLYAKLDISSQPELFSLFLQSLGHDPQDP
;
A
#
# COMPACT_ATOMS: atom_id res chain seq x y z
N MET A 1 -6.71 -13.00 27.79
CA MET A 1 -6.69 -13.62 26.46
C MET A 1 -8.13 -14.04 26.17
N HIS A 2 -8.86 -13.30 25.32
CA HIS A 2 -10.19 -13.71 24.89
C HIS A 2 -10.04 -15.06 24.17
N ASN A 3 -10.80 -16.04 24.63
CA ASN A 3 -10.75 -17.37 24.03
C ASN A 3 -11.62 -17.36 22.76
N LEU A 4 -11.07 -16.82 21.65
CA LEU A 4 -11.75 -16.68 20.35
C LEU A 4 -12.50 -17.95 19.93
N PHE A 5 -11.98 -19.11 20.29
CA PHE A 5 -12.54 -20.40 19.88
C PHE A 5 -13.78 -20.85 20.70
N THR A 6 -14.09 -20.16 21.80
CA THR A 6 -15.24 -20.52 22.64
C THR A 6 -16.41 -19.54 22.50
N GLU A 7 -16.25 -18.44 21.77
CA GLU A 7 -17.30 -17.44 21.59
C GLU A 7 -18.20 -17.76 20.40
N ALA A 8 -19.48 -17.93 20.63
CA ALA A 8 -20.47 -18.19 19.57
C ALA A 8 -20.51 -17.08 18.51
N SER A 9 -20.27 -15.83 18.88
CA SER A 9 -20.18 -14.66 17.98
C SER A 9 -19.07 -14.83 16.95
N THR A 10 -17.92 -15.35 17.36
CA THR A 10 -16.77 -15.65 16.49
C THR A 10 -17.15 -16.67 15.43
N HIS A 11 -17.75 -17.78 15.84
CA HIS A 11 -18.17 -18.82 14.89
C HIS A 11 -19.24 -18.34 13.93
N ALA A 12 -20.23 -17.58 14.42
CA ALA A 12 -21.27 -16.98 13.59
C ALA A 12 -20.68 -15.93 12.60
N GLY A 13 -19.71 -15.13 13.04
CA GLY A 13 -18.99 -14.18 12.18
C GLY A 13 -18.19 -14.88 11.08
N LEU A 14 -17.46 -15.94 11.43
CA LEU A 14 -16.70 -16.74 10.49
C LEU A 14 -17.63 -17.42 9.46
N ALA A 15 -18.75 -18.02 9.90
CA ALA A 15 -19.72 -18.63 9.01
C ALA A 15 -20.26 -17.62 7.98
N ARG A 16 -20.69 -16.43 8.43
CA ARG A 16 -21.13 -15.35 7.53
C ARG A 16 -20.06 -14.94 6.54
N THR A 17 -18.80 -14.90 6.94
CA THR A 17 -17.69 -14.53 6.04
C THR A 17 -17.46 -15.62 5.00
N VAL A 18 -17.52 -16.90 5.38
CA VAL A 18 -17.42 -18.05 4.46
C VAL A 18 -18.55 -18.04 3.44
N GLU A 19 -19.80 -17.76 3.85
CA GLU A 19 -20.96 -17.66 2.97
C GLU A 19 -20.82 -16.55 1.91
N GLN A 20 -19.99 -15.54 2.18
CA GLN A 20 -19.72 -14.44 1.25
C GLN A 20 -18.54 -14.69 0.30
N ILE A 21 -17.87 -15.85 0.36
CA ILE A 21 -16.80 -16.18 -0.58
C ILE A 21 -17.34 -16.14 -2.01
N GLY A 22 -16.66 -15.39 -2.90
CA GLY A 22 -17.09 -15.14 -4.27
C GLY A 22 -18.20 -14.08 -4.42
N GLN A 23 -18.69 -13.48 -3.33
CA GLN A 23 -19.76 -12.50 -3.33
C GLN A 23 -19.22 -11.06 -3.09
N PRO A 24 -19.93 -10.01 -3.56
CA PRO A 24 -19.47 -8.63 -3.42
C PRO A 24 -19.29 -8.14 -1.97
N ARG A 25 -19.99 -8.76 -1.00
CA ARG A 25 -19.94 -8.35 0.40
C ARG A 25 -18.83 -9.02 1.21
N PHE A 26 -18.01 -9.86 0.60
CA PHE A 26 -16.97 -10.64 1.29
C PHE A 26 -16.01 -9.76 2.10
N TRP A 27 -15.40 -8.76 1.47
CA TRP A 27 -14.41 -7.90 2.12
C TRP A 27 -15.02 -7.17 3.33
N ARG A 28 -16.22 -6.65 3.18
CA ARG A 28 -16.95 -6.00 4.26
C ARG A 28 -17.20 -6.94 5.44
N GLN A 29 -17.62 -8.18 5.17
CA GLN A 29 -17.84 -9.19 6.22
C GLN A 29 -16.56 -9.61 6.91
N LEU A 30 -15.46 -9.77 6.17
CA LEU A 30 -14.15 -10.08 6.74
C LEU A 30 -13.66 -8.94 7.66
N ILE A 31 -13.79 -7.70 7.24
CA ILE A 31 -13.44 -6.53 8.05
C ILE A 31 -14.27 -6.48 9.35
N LEU A 32 -15.58 -6.66 9.25
CA LEU A 32 -16.49 -6.68 10.41
C LEU A 32 -16.20 -7.86 11.36
N LEU A 33 -15.76 -9.00 10.84
CA LEU A 33 -15.29 -10.12 11.66
C LEU A 33 -14.03 -9.73 12.45
N LEU A 34 -13.04 -9.12 11.80
CA LEU A 34 -11.82 -8.68 12.46
C LEU A 34 -12.09 -7.60 13.52
N GLN A 35 -13.05 -6.69 13.28
CA GLN A 35 -13.45 -5.66 14.26
C GLN A 35 -14.06 -6.23 15.55
N GLN A 36 -14.61 -7.44 15.53
CA GLN A 36 -15.09 -8.09 16.77
C GLN A 36 -13.96 -8.41 17.74
N TRP A 37 -12.74 -8.54 17.24
CA TRP A 37 -11.58 -9.00 18.01
C TRP A 37 -10.56 -7.90 18.27
N LEU A 38 -10.48 -6.92 17.37
CA LEU A 38 -9.46 -5.89 17.40
C LEU A 38 -10.05 -4.54 16.95
N ALA A 39 -9.81 -3.51 17.75
CA ALA A 39 -10.14 -2.14 17.34
C ALA A 39 -9.12 -1.65 16.31
N PHE A 40 -9.61 -1.12 15.18
CA PHE A 40 -8.87 -0.36 14.19
C PHE A 40 -9.78 0.74 13.62
N ASP A 41 -9.18 1.81 13.12
CA ASP A 41 -9.90 3.00 12.68
C ASP A 41 -10.35 2.90 11.22
N ASN A 42 -9.52 2.31 10.37
CA ASN A 42 -9.83 2.08 8.96
C ASN A 42 -9.34 0.72 8.48
N ALA A 43 -9.87 0.29 7.34
CA ALA A 43 -9.36 -0.86 6.60
C ALA A 43 -9.54 -0.66 5.10
N LEU A 44 -8.61 -1.19 4.31
CA LEU A 44 -8.60 -1.08 2.87
C LEU A 44 -8.22 -2.43 2.25
N ALA A 45 -9.14 -3.00 1.46
CA ALA A 45 -8.82 -4.17 0.65
C ALA A 45 -8.43 -3.72 -0.76
N MET A 46 -7.28 -4.18 -1.24
CA MET A 46 -6.70 -3.82 -2.53
C MET A 46 -6.30 -5.04 -3.35
N VAL A 47 -6.33 -4.89 -4.65
CA VAL A 47 -5.55 -5.74 -5.57
C VAL A 47 -4.46 -4.88 -6.21
N TYR A 48 -3.24 -5.40 -6.17
CA TYR A 48 -2.04 -4.83 -6.78
C TYR A 48 -1.60 -5.72 -7.95
N PRO A 49 -2.08 -5.46 -9.18
CA PRO A 49 -1.69 -6.27 -10.33
C PRO A 49 -0.21 -6.06 -10.66
N ARG A 50 0.45 -7.08 -11.25
CA ARG A 50 1.83 -6.94 -11.77
C ARG A 50 1.91 -5.92 -12.91
N ALA A 51 0.87 -5.87 -13.72
CA ALA A 51 0.75 -4.92 -14.81
C ALA A 51 -0.60 -4.23 -14.73
N GLY A 52 -0.59 -2.92 -14.55
CA GLY A 52 -1.81 -2.11 -14.42
C GLY A 52 -1.87 -1.34 -13.11
N LEU A 53 -3.01 -0.69 -12.89
CA LEU A 53 -3.24 0.13 -11.70
C LEU A 53 -3.77 -0.70 -10.54
N PRO A 54 -3.41 -0.35 -9.31
CA PRO A 54 -4.09 -0.82 -8.12
C PRO A 54 -5.58 -0.53 -8.18
N ARG A 55 -6.37 -1.41 -7.58
CA ARG A 55 -7.81 -1.24 -7.48
C ARG A 55 -8.28 -1.52 -6.06
N ALA A 56 -9.04 -0.58 -5.50
CA ALA A 56 -9.73 -0.78 -4.24
C ALA A 56 -10.87 -1.79 -4.42
N LEU A 57 -10.95 -2.75 -3.51
CA LEU A 57 -11.99 -3.78 -3.44
C LEU A 57 -13.01 -3.46 -2.36
N GLU A 58 -12.57 -2.87 -1.24
CA GLU A 58 -13.40 -2.38 -0.16
C GLU A 58 -12.66 -1.26 0.57
N ILE A 59 -13.39 -0.21 0.95
CA ILE A 59 -12.91 0.89 1.79
C ILE A 59 -13.78 0.94 3.03
N PHE A 60 -13.16 0.86 4.18
CA PHE A 60 -13.84 0.91 5.47
C PHE A 60 -13.23 1.99 6.36
N ASP A 61 -14.08 2.84 6.91
CA ASP A 61 -13.74 3.82 7.92
C ASP A 61 -14.73 3.67 9.07
N ALA A 62 -14.21 3.47 10.29
CA ALA A 62 -15.04 3.25 11.48
C ALA A 62 -15.89 4.48 11.86
N ARG A 63 -15.51 5.68 11.41
CA ARG A 63 -16.21 6.94 11.63
C ARG A 63 -17.17 7.29 10.52
N GLY A 64 -17.10 6.61 9.38
CA GLY A 64 -17.88 6.95 8.19
C GLY A 64 -17.42 8.22 7.47
N GLU A 65 -16.23 8.73 7.80
CA GLU A 65 -15.63 9.96 7.27
C GLU A 65 -14.70 9.70 6.09
N GLY A 66 -14.83 8.55 5.40
CA GLY A 66 -13.95 8.16 4.30
C GLY A 66 -13.69 9.32 3.34
N ASN A 67 -12.42 9.54 2.96
CA ASN A 67 -12.01 10.62 2.08
C ASN A 67 -11.81 10.11 0.63
N PRO A 68 -12.81 10.26 -0.26
CA PRO A 68 -12.71 9.85 -1.66
C PRO A 68 -11.58 10.54 -2.42
N GLU A 69 -11.26 11.80 -2.09
CA GLU A 69 -10.21 12.58 -2.76
C GLU A 69 -8.83 12.01 -2.41
N ALA A 70 -8.61 11.61 -1.16
CA ALA A 70 -7.38 10.95 -0.74
C ALA A 70 -7.18 9.61 -1.46
N MET A 71 -8.24 8.82 -1.62
CA MET A 71 -8.17 7.56 -2.37
C MET A 71 -7.91 7.81 -3.86
N ALA A 72 -8.53 8.82 -4.46
CA ALA A 72 -8.27 9.21 -5.85
C ALA A 72 -6.80 9.64 -6.02
N LEU A 73 -6.26 10.44 -5.10
CA LEU A 73 -4.86 10.85 -5.10
C LEU A 73 -3.90 9.64 -4.92
N TYR A 74 -4.24 8.71 -4.02
CA TYR A 74 -3.48 7.46 -3.86
C TYR A 74 -3.41 6.69 -5.18
N LEU A 75 -4.56 6.45 -5.79
CA LEU A 75 -4.67 5.69 -7.04
C LEU A 75 -4.08 6.43 -8.26
N SER A 76 -3.95 7.76 -8.22
CA SER A 76 -3.32 8.54 -9.29
C SER A 76 -1.79 8.35 -9.36
N GLY A 77 -1.17 7.75 -8.33
CA GLY A 77 0.26 7.44 -8.35
C GLY A 77 0.97 7.39 -6.99
N LEU A 78 0.36 7.92 -5.92
CA LEU A 78 0.97 7.90 -4.58
C LEU A 78 1.22 6.47 -4.07
N TYR A 79 0.42 5.48 -4.50
CA TYR A 79 0.62 4.06 -4.17
C TYR A 79 2.05 3.57 -4.49
N GLN A 80 2.74 4.21 -5.43
CA GLN A 80 4.13 3.86 -5.76
C GLN A 80 5.13 4.23 -4.65
N LEU A 81 4.74 5.09 -3.71
CA LEU A 81 5.52 5.45 -2.52
C LEU A 81 5.16 4.60 -1.30
N ASP A 82 4.09 3.83 -1.38
CA ASP A 82 3.61 2.95 -0.32
C ASP A 82 4.56 1.76 -0.13
N PRO A 83 5.14 1.57 1.07
CA PRO A 83 6.06 0.47 1.34
C PRO A 83 5.40 -0.91 1.17
N PHE A 84 4.12 -1.06 1.47
CA PHE A 84 3.42 -2.33 1.27
C PHE A 84 3.18 -2.65 -0.20
N TYR A 85 2.84 -1.64 -1.02
CA TYR A 85 2.79 -1.83 -2.47
C TYR A 85 4.14 -2.30 -3.01
N GLN A 86 5.25 -1.68 -2.57
CA GLN A 86 6.58 -2.08 -2.98
C GLN A 86 6.91 -3.52 -2.55
N ALA A 87 6.60 -3.88 -1.30
CA ALA A 87 6.78 -5.23 -0.79
C ALA A 87 5.97 -6.26 -1.61
N CYS A 88 4.73 -5.93 -1.98
CA CYS A 88 3.92 -6.76 -2.88
C CYS A 88 4.57 -6.95 -4.26
N GLN A 89 5.15 -5.87 -4.83
CA GLN A 89 5.88 -5.95 -6.11
C GLN A 89 7.18 -6.77 -5.99
N GLU A 90 7.84 -6.71 -4.86
CA GLU A 90 9.05 -7.50 -4.52
C GLU A 90 8.71 -8.96 -4.08
N ARG A 91 7.42 -9.34 -4.14
CA ARG A 91 6.92 -10.70 -3.83
C ARG A 91 7.16 -11.10 -2.37
N ILE A 92 6.87 -10.21 -1.43
CA ILE A 92 6.83 -10.58 -0.01
C ILE A 92 5.92 -11.81 0.19
N GLY A 93 6.25 -12.69 1.11
CA GLY A 93 5.47 -13.92 1.37
C GLY A 93 4.03 -13.65 1.80
N ASP A 94 3.17 -14.65 1.62
CA ASP A 94 1.80 -14.59 2.15
C ASP A 94 1.83 -14.50 3.67
N GLY A 95 0.95 -13.67 4.25
CA GLY A 95 0.89 -13.55 5.69
C GLY A 95 0.51 -12.18 6.20
N LEU A 96 0.74 -11.98 7.50
CA LEU A 96 0.61 -10.71 8.20
C LEU A 96 1.96 -9.98 8.19
N HIS A 97 1.96 -8.73 7.76
CA HIS A 97 3.13 -7.87 7.72
C HIS A 97 2.86 -6.55 8.44
N ARG A 98 3.87 -6.07 9.16
CA ARG A 98 3.82 -4.81 9.90
C ARG A 98 4.52 -3.70 9.12
N LEU A 99 4.06 -2.46 9.31
CA LEU A 99 4.68 -1.30 8.67
C LEU A 99 6.19 -1.25 8.92
N GLU A 100 6.63 -1.53 10.15
CA GLU A 100 8.06 -1.50 10.52
C GLU A 100 8.93 -2.56 9.82
N GLU A 101 8.32 -3.62 9.26
CA GLU A 101 9.03 -4.69 8.54
C GLU A 101 9.28 -4.33 7.08
N VAL A 102 8.42 -3.50 6.49
CA VAL A 102 8.46 -3.15 5.06
C VAL A 102 8.89 -1.72 4.79
N ALA A 103 8.69 -0.82 5.76
CA ALA A 103 8.99 0.59 5.59
C ALA A 103 10.50 0.86 5.55
N PRO A 104 10.97 1.78 4.70
CA PRO A 104 12.34 2.27 4.72
C PRO A 104 12.72 2.92 6.06
N ASP A 105 14.00 2.96 6.35
CA ASP A 105 14.56 3.45 7.62
C ASP A 105 14.16 4.90 8.00
N GLN A 106 13.87 5.75 7.03
CA GLN A 106 13.39 7.12 7.24
C GLN A 106 11.95 7.35 6.78
N PHE A 107 11.16 6.29 6.63
CA PHE A 107 9.79 6.39 6.12
C PHE A 107 8.94 7.41 6.89
N ARG A 108 8.96 7.37 8.22
CA ARG A 108 8.20 8.30 9.09
C ARG A 108 8.62 9.76 8.98
N GLN A 109 9.80 10.04 8.40
CA GLN A 109 10.30 11.39 8.12
C GLN A 109 10.08 11.77 6.65
N SER A 110 9.55 10.89 5.83
CA SER A 110 9.29 11.17 4.42
C SER A 110 8.09 12.12 4.27
N GLU A 111 8.12 12.93 3.22
CA GLU A 111 7.00 13.80 2.89
C GLU A 111 5.70 13.02 2.59
N TYR A 112 5.83 11.80 2.04
CA TYR A 112 4.70 10.91 1.83
C TYR A 112 4.03 10.55 3.16
N TYR A 113 4.81 10.16 4.19
CA TYR A 113 4.27 9.87 5.51
C TYR A 113 3.62 11.11 6.12
N LEU A 114 4.35 12.24 6.16
CA LEU A 114 3.92 13.46 6.86
C LEU A 114 2.70 14.13 6.20
N LYS A 115 2.57 14.09 4.88
CA LYS A 115 1.53 14.82 4.13
C LYS A 115 0.38 13.93 3.63
N TYR A 116 0.53 12.63 3.69
CA TYR A 116 -0.49 11.72 3.18
C TYR A 116 -0.77 10.57 4.15
N PHE A 117 0.23 9.74 4.44
CA PHE A 117 0.05 8.50 5.21
C PHE A 117 -0.50 8.79 6.60
N HIS A 118 0.10 9.74 7.33
CA HIS A 118 -0.32 10.10 8.69
C HIS A 118 -1.79 10.59 8.77
N ASP A 119 -2.25 11.32 7.77
CA ASP A 119 -3.60 11.89 7.77
C ASP A 119 -4.67 10.89 7.31
N HIS A 120 -4.30 9.89 6.48
CA HIS A 120 -5.27 9.00 5.82
C HIS A 120 -5.13 7.53 6.24
N VAL A 121 -3.92 7.05 6.53
CA VAL A 121 -3.67 5.68 7.03
C VAL A 121 -3.49 5.69 8.55
N LEU A 122 -3.10 6.84 9.12
CA LEU A 122 -2.92 7.13 10.53
C LEU A 122 -1.50 6.78 11.04
N GLU A 123 -1.35 6.39 12.33
CA GLU A 123 -0.03 6.24 12.96
C GLU A 123 0.61 4.88 12.66
N ASP A 124 -0.19 3.82 12.57
CA ASP A 124 0.32 2.46 12.39
C ASP A 124 -0.59 1.63 11.48
N GLU A 125 0.01 0.69 10.79
CA GLU A 125 -0.66 -0.16 9.82
C GLU A 125 -0.09 -1.58 9.86
N VAL A 126 -0.98 -2.55 9.72
CA VAL A 126 -0.64 -3.94 9.43
C VAL A 126 -1.41 -4.40 8.20
N GLN A 127 -0.82 -5.28 7.41
CA GLN A 127 -1.48 -5.81 6.22
C GLN A 127 -1.41 -7.34 6.16
N PHE A 128 -2.55 -7.94 5.81
CA PHE A 128 -2.60 -9.32 5.33
C PHE A 128 -2.36 -9.31 3.83
N ILE A 129 -1.37 -10.05 3.37
CA ILE A 129 -0.97 -10.12 1.96
C ILE A 129 -1.12 -11.54 1.45
N VAL A 130 -1.65 -11.68 0.22
CA VAL A 130 -1.74 -12.92 -0.54
C VAL A 130 -1.15 -12.69 -1.92
N GLN A 131 -0.12 -13.45 -2.27
CA GLN A 131 0.45 -13.40 -3.62
C GLN A 131 -0.41 -14.19 -4.61
N LEU A 132 -0.66 -13.61 -5.75
CA LEU A 132 -1.44 -14.19 -6.84
C LEU A 132 -0.56 -14.65 -8.01
N GLY A 133 0.68 -14.99 -7.73
CA GLY A 133 1.69 -15.34 -8.74
C GLY A 133 1.94 -14.21 -9.72
N GLU A 134 1.82 -14.47 -11.01
CA GLU A 134 2.02 -13.47 -12.06
C GLU A 134 0.87 -12.47 -12.17
N SER A 135 -0.27 -12.70 -11.51
CA SER A 135 -1.40 -11.78 -11.51
C SER A 135 -1.22 -10.60 -10.56
N GLY A 136 -0.32 -10.70 -9.56
CA GLY A 136 -0.08 -9.62 -8.59
C GLY A 136 -0.24 -10.06 -7.14
N ALA A 137 -0.84 -9.22 -6.31
CA ALA A 137 -1.10 -9.51 -4.91
C ALA A 137 -2.44 -8.92 -4.45
N LEU A 138 -3.06 -9.56 -3.45
CA LEU A 138 -4.13 -8.99 -2.64
C LEU A 138 -3.54 -8.44 -1.35
N SER A 139 -4.13 -7.37 -0.86
CA SER A 139 -3.80 -6.79 0.42
C SER A 139 -5.09 -6.42 1.17
N LEU A 140 -5.12 -6.69 2.46
CA LEU A 140 -6.10 -6.15 3.40
C LEU A 140 -5.33 -5.42 4.49
N SER A 141 -5.36 -4.09 4.44
CA SER A 141 -4.76 -3.23 5.45
C SER A 141 -5.72 -2.95 6.59
N LEU A 142 -5.17 -2.80 7.78
CA LEU A 142 -5.84 -2.31 8.99
C LEU A 142 -5.00 -1.14 9.52
N GLY A 143 -5.58 0.06 9.53
CA GLY A 143 -4.94 1.27 10.02
C GLY A 143 -5.45 1.68 11.39
N ARG A 144 -4.57 2.23 12.23
CA ARG A 144 -4.89 2.67 13.59
C ARG A 144 -4.19 3.96 13.96
N ARG A 145 -4.87 4.81 14.76
CA ARG A 145 -4.31 6.08 15.31
C ARG A 145 -3.28 5.85 16.40
N GLU A 146 -3.27 4.69 17.00
CA GLU A 146 -2.30 4.27 17.99
C GLU A 146 -1.56 3.05 17.46
N ARG A 147 -0.34 2.83 17.94
CA ARG A 147 0.40 1.63 17.55
C ARG A 147 -0.31 0.36 17.99
N PHE A 148 -0.25 -0.64 17.15
CA PHE A 148 -0.66 -1.98 17.53
C PHE A 148 0.27 -2.50 18.62
N ASP A 149 -0.28 -2.89 19.77
CA ASP A 149 0.49 -3.48 20.85
C ASP A 149 0.81 -4.96 20.61
N SER A 150 1.63 -5.54 21.45
CA SER A 150 2.03 -6.94 21.33
C SER A 150 0.84 -7.92 21.42
N ALA A 151 -0.22 -7.56 22.17
CA ALA A 151 -1.42 -8.40 22.28
C ALA A 151 -2.20 -8.38 20.97
N SER A 152 -2.35 -7.21 20.34
CA SER A 152 -2.94 -7.04 19.00
C SER A 152 -2.18 -7.82 17.94
N HIS A 153 -0.85 -7.70 17.91
CA HIS A 153 -0.01 -8.47 16.99
C HIS A 153 -0.14 -9.99 17.23
N GLY A 154 -0.14 -10.43 18.47
CA GLY A 154 -0.34 -11.84 18.80
C GLY A 154 -1.70 -12.37 18.34
N LEU A 155 -2.76 -11.58 18.50
CA LEU A 155 -4.10 -11.92 18.03
C LEU A 155 -4.14 -12.03 16.49
N LEU A 156 -3.61 -11.02 15.80
CA LEU A 156 -3.58 -10.99 14.34
C LEU A 156 -2.74 -12.15 13.77
N ALA A 157 -1.64 -12.51 14.42
CA ALA A 157 -0.83 -13.67 14.03
C ALA A 157 -1.60 -15.00 14.17
N VAL A 158 -2.42 -15.15 15.22
CA VAL A 158 -3.26 -16.35 15.42
C VAL A 158 -4.33 -16.48 14.35
N VAL A 159 -4.96 -15.38 13.93
CA VAL A 159 -6.03 -15.40 12.91
C VAL A 159 -5.51 -15.32 11.47
N CYS A 160 -4.24 -14.95 11.29
CA CYS A 160 -3.62 -14.77 9.98
C CYS A 160 -3.85 -15.95 9.01
N PRO A 161 -3.66 -17.23 9.40
CA PRO A 161 -3.89 -18.34 8.48
C PRO A 161 -5.31 -18.39 7.92
N TRP A 162 -6.32 -17.99 8.73
CA TRP A 162 -7.71 -17.95 8.26
C TRP A 162 -7.96 -16.80 7.31
N VAL A 163 -7.45 -15.60 7.67
CA VAL A 163 -7.64 -14.39 6.86
C VAL A 163 -7.03 -14.60 5.48
N VAL A 164 -5.78 -15.05 5.42
CA VAL A 164 -5.07 -15.33 4.16
C VAL A 164 -5.80 -16.38 3.33
N ALA A 165 -6.23 -17.49 3.96
CA ALA A 165 -6.96 -18.54 3.27
C ALA A 165 -8.31 -18.05 2.71
N LEU A 166 -9.08 -17.28 3.49
CA LEU A 166 -10.35 -16.71 3.06
C LEU A 166 -10.17 -15.72 1.91
N MET A 167 -9.15 -14.85 1.97
CA MET A 167 -8.82 -13.92 0.88
C MET A 167 -8.45 -14.65 -0.41
N ALA A 168 -7.60 -15.69 -0.30
CA ALA A 168 -7.18 -16.50 -1.45
C ALA A 168 -8.38 -17.24 -2.08
N GLN A 169 -9.22 -17.86 -1.26
CA GLN A 169 -10.41 -18.58 -1.75
C GLN A 169 -11.43 -17.64 -2.40
N HIS A 170 -11.67 -16.47 -1.81
CA HIS A 170 -12.54 -15.47 -2.40
C HIS A 170 -12.06 -15.03 -3.78
N TRP A 171 -10.76 -14.74 -3.92
CA TRP A 171 -10.19 -14.35 -5.20
C TRP A 171 -10.25 -15.47 -6.25
N LEU A 172 -9.97 -16.70 -5.84
CA LEU A 172 -10.08 -17.86 -6.72
C LEU A 172 -11.50 -18.00 -7.29
N GLN A 173 -12.52 -17.87 -6.46
CA GLN A 173 -13.92 -17.92 -6.89
C GLN A 173 -14.28 -16.82 -7.89
N LEU A 174 -13.81 -15.59 -7.68
CA LEU A 174 -14.01 -14.49 -8.62
C LEU A 174 -13.28 -14.72 -9.95
N SER A 175 -12.11 -15.36 -9.92
CA SER A 175 -11.33 -15.66 -11.12
C SER A 175 -11.95 -16.78 -11.98
N LEU A 176 -12.71 -17.67 -11.35
CA LEU A 176 -13.47 -18.73 -12.06
C LEU A 176 -14.73 -18.18 -12.74
N CYS A 177 -15.24 -17.01 -12.31
CA CYS A 177 -16.39 -16.33 -12.91
C CYS A 177 -15.96 -14.93 -13.37
N PRO A 178 -15.23 -14.79 -14.50
CA PRO A 178 -14.72 -13.49 -14.92
C PRO A 178 -15.88 -12.54 -15.26
N ALA A 179 -15.94 -11.42 -14.53
CA ALA A 179 -16.75 -10.27 -14.95
C ALA A 179 -16.16 -9.70 -16.25
N PRO A 180 -17.00 -9.15 -17.17
CA PRO A 180 -16.50 -8.58 -18.41
C PRO A 180 -15.47 -7.49 -18.14
N ALA A 181 -14.32 -7.61 -18.78
CA ALA A 181 -13.21 -6.66 -18.68
C ALA A 181 -13.65 -5.30 -19.22
N THR A 182 -13.88 -4.34 -18.35
CA THR A 182 -14.04 -2.93 -18.75
C THR A 182 -12.66 -2.33 -18.97
N GLY A 183 -12.36 -2.09 -20.26
CA GLY A 183 -11.09 -1.53 -20.68
C GLY A 183 -10.96 -0.05 -20.32
N MET A 184 -10.20 0.27 -19.27
CA MET A 184 -9.70 1.63 -19.01
C MET A 184 -8.33 1.59 -18.28
N ALA A 185 -7.58 0.50 -18.45
CA ALA A 185 -6.36 0.22 -17.65
C ALA A 185 -5.04 0.69 -18.29
N HIS A 186 -5.06 1.46 -19.37
CA HIS A 186 -3.83 1.79 -20.11
C HIS A 186 -3.26 3.20 -19.88
N GLN A 187 -3.94 4.11 -19.17
CA GLN A 187 -3.56 5.54 -19.21
C GLN A 187 -2.76 6.07 -18.00
N VAL A 188 -2.56 5.31 -16.93
CA VAL A 188 -1.88 5.84 -15.71
C VAL A 188 -0.56 5.15 -15.37
N ARG A 189 -0.06 4.28 -16.24
CA ARG A 189 1.26 3.62 -16.02
C ARG A 189 2.44 4.61 -16.05
N ASP A 190 2.20 5.87 -16.40
CA ASP A 190 3.25 6.79 -16.86
C ASP A 190 3.68 7.86 -15.86
N ALA A 191 2.94 8.16 -14.78
CA ALA A 191 3.30 9.30 -13.92
C ALA A 191 4.69 9.15 -13.27
N MET A 192 5.03 7.98 -12.70
CA MET A 192 6.37 7.77 -12.14
C MET A 192 7.42 7.38 -13.19
N SER A 193 7.03 6.77 -14.30
CA SER A 193 7.93 6.55 -15.43
C SER A 193 8.19 7.85 -16.17
N LEU A 194 7.23 8.78 -16.18
CA LEU A 194 7.34 10.09 -16.81
C LEU A 194 7.93 11.16 -15.88
N PHE A 195 7.79 11.01 -14.53
CA PHE A 195 8.36 11.96 -13.60
C PHE A 195 9.89 12.09 -13.80
N GLY A 196 10.31 13.25 -14.27
CA GLY A 196 11.73 13.52 -14.51
C GLY A 196 12.37 12.77 -15.69
N ALA A 197 11.66 11.87 -16.39
CA ALA A 197 12.22 11.04 -17.46
C ALA A 197 12.79 11.85 -18.64
N LYS A 198 12.31 13.08 -18.84
CA LYS A 198 12.84 13.99 -19.87
C LYS A 198 14.10 14.75 -19.44
N VAL A 199 14.40 14.79 -18.12
CA VAL A 199 15.43 15.67 -17.54
C VAL A 199 16.48 14.88 -16.77
N LEU A 200 16.07 13.80 -16.07
CA LEU A 200 16.94 12.97 -15.22
C LEU A 200 17.48 11.77 -16.01
N SER A 201 18.73 11.39 -15.71
CA SER A 201 19.24 10.08 -16.14
C SER A 201 18.54 8.96 -15.39
N GLU A 202 18.60 7.73 -15.90
CA GLU A 202 18.02 6.54 -15.27
C GLU A 202 18.45 6.40 -13.80
N ARG A 203 19.73 6.64 -13.51
CA ARG A 203 20.29 6.56 -12.16
C ARG A 203 19.79 7.68 -11.23
N GLU A 204 19.66 8.89 -11.74
CA GLU A 204 19.10 10.02 -10.99
C GLU A 204 17.60 9.79 -10.71
N LEU A 205 16.88 9.23 -11.66
CA LEU A 205 15.46 8.86 -11.50
C LEU A 205 15.26 7.76 -10.45
N GLU A 206 16.12 6.74 -10.44
CA GLU A 206 16.11 5.69 -9.43
C GLU A 206 16.36 6.27 -8.01
N ILE A 207 17.32 7.15 -7.88
CA ILE A 207 17.63 7.83 -6.62
C ILE A 207 16.48 8.77 -6.20
N ALA A 208 15.88 9.52 -7.13
CA ALA A 208 14.72 10.36 -6.83
C ALA A 208 13.55 9.54 -6.24
N ARG A 209 13.26 8.38 -6.82
CA ARG A 209 12.23 7.45 -6.31
C ARG A 209 12.54 6.96 -4.90
N LEU A 210 13.79 6.61 -4.62
CA LEU A 210 14.20 6.17 -3.28
C LEU A 210 14.13 7.30 -2.25
N ILE A 211 14.47 8.55 -2.63
CA ILE A 211 14.32 9.73 -1.76
C ILE A 211 12.83 9.93 -1.41
N LEU A 212 11.95 9.91 -2.41
CA LEU A 212 10.51 10.08 -2.22
C LEU A 212 9.91 8.99 -1.29
N ARG A 213 10.42 7.77 -1.36
CA ARG A 213 10.02 6.64 -0.49
C ARG A 213 10.57 6.73 0.93
N GLY A 214 11.53 7.61 1.21
CA GLY A 214 12.09 7.80 2.55
C GLY A 214 13.32 6.96 2.86
N TYR A 215 14.10 6.57 1.85
CA TYR A 215 15.39 5.93 2.09
C TYR A 215 16.46 6.94 2.47
N SER A 216 17.27 6.65 3.50
CA SER A 216 18.47 7.42 3.81
C SER A 216 19.55 7.24 2.74
N SER A 217 20.52 8.17 2.68
CA SER A 217 21.66 8.05 1.76
C SER A 217 22.46 6.76 1.97
N LYS A 218 22.51 6.26 3.22
CA LYS A 218 23.17 4.98 3.55
C LYS A 218 22.37 3.79 2.99
N ALA A 219 21.07 3.73 3.26
CA ALA A 219 20.22 2.67 2.76
C ALA A 219 20.15 2.65 1.23
N MET A 220 20.12 3.83 0.58
CA MET A 220 20.22 3.95 -0.87
C MET A 220 21.54 3.39 -1.41
N ALA A 221 22.67 3.73 -0.76
CA ALA A 221 24.00 3.28 -1.16
C ALA A 221 24.13 1.75 -1.10
N GLU A 222 23.62 1.14 -0.03
CA GLU A 222 23.56 -0.32 0.14
C GLU A 222 22.68 -0.97 -0.95
N ARG A 223 21.47 -0.45 -1.17
CA ARG A 223 20.53 -0.99 -2.17
C ARG A 223 21.04 -0.88 -3.61
N LEU A 224 21.77 0.17 -3.92
CA LEU A 224 22.29 0.48 -5.26
C LEU A 224 23.73 0.00 -5.48
N ALA A 225 24.35 -0.62 -4.46
CA ALA A 225 25.74 -1.10 -4.47
C ALA A 225 26.76 0.00 -4.87
N ILE A 226 26.60 1.25 -4.34
CA ILE A 226 27.50 2.38 -4.54
C ILE A 226 27.85 3.06 -3.21
N SER A 227 28.76 4.03 -3.22
CA SER A 227 29.14 4.74 -1.98
C SER A 227 28.06 5.79 -1.57
N PRO A 228 27.93 6.09 -0.28
CA PRO A 228 27.07 7.19 0.18
C PRO A 228 27.47 8.56 -0.41
N GLU A 229 28.75 8.76 -0.69
CA GLU A 229 29.27 9.96 -1.35
C GLU A 229 28.75 10.05 -2.80
N THR A 230 28.71 8.93 -3.50
CA THR A 230 28.14 8.86 -4.86
C THR A 230 26.65 9.21 -4.84
N ILE A 231 25.89 8.73 -3.83
CA ILE A 231 24.49 9.14 -3.64
C ILE A 231 24.36 10.65 -3.46
N LYS A 232 25.22 11.29 -2.64
CA LYS A 232 25.20 12.75 -2.44
C LYS A 232 25.46 13.51 -3.74
N VAL A 233 26.37 13.01 -4.58
CA VAL A 233 26.66 13.62 -5.89
C VAL A 233 25.43 13.52 -6.80
N HIS A 234 24.81 12.35 -6.91
CA HIS A 234 23.59 12.18 -7.70
C HIS A 234 22.43 13.04 -7.18
N ARG A 235 22.23 13.13 -5.86
CA ARG A 235 21.20 14.03 -5.27
C ARG A 235 21.45 15.49 -5.66
N ARG A 236 22.68 15.97 -5.60
CA ARG A 236 23.01 17.34 -6.00
C ARG A 236 22.71 17.58 -7.49
N HIS A 237 23.04 16.62 -8.37
CA HIS A 237 22.81 16.74 -9.81
C HIS A 237 21.32 16.71 -10.12
N LEU A 238 20.55 15.78 -9.52
CA LEU A 238 19.11 15.71 -9.74
C LEU A 238 18.39 16.97 -9.26
N TYR A 239 18.80 17.54 -8.09
CA TYR A 239 18.21 18.77 -7.59
C TYR A 239 18.52 19.95 -8.50
N ALA A 240 19.75 20.07 -8.99
CA ALA A 240 20.12 21.10 -9.96
C ALA A 240 19.35 20.96 -11.29
N LYS A 241 19.14 19.74 -11.80
CA LYS A 241 18.41 19.51 -13.04
C LYS A 241 16.91 19.78 -12.93
N LEU A 242 16.32 19.57 -11.75
CA LEU A 242 14.92 19.84 -11.46
C LEU A 242 14.66 21.27 -10.98
N ASP A 243 15.71 22.08 -10.83
CA ASP A 243 15.68 23.44 -10.28
C ASP A 243 15.02 23.49 -8.88
N ILE A 244 15.43 22.56 -8.00
CA ILE A 244 14.96 22.44 -6.63
C ILE A 244 16.14 22.41 -5.65
N SER A 245 15.85 22.67 -4.37
CA SER A 245 16.88 22.73 -3.31
C SER A 245 16.65 21.73 -2.19
N SER A 246 15.47 21.11 -2.13
CA SER A 246 15.03 20.32 -0.97
C SER A 246 14.19 19.10 -1.34
N GLN A 247 14.07 18.15 -0.39
CA GLN A 247 13.20 16.98 -0.52
C GLN A 247 11.70 17.33 -0.54
N PRO A 248 11.20 18.32 0.27
CA PRO A 248 9.83 18.80 0.13
C PRO A 248 9.48 19.33 -1.27
N GLU A 249 10.40 20.03 -1.92
CA GLU A 249 10.21 20.51 -3.29
C GLU A 249 10.17 19.36 -4.30
N LEU A 250 11.02 18.32 -4.12
CA LEU A 250 10.98 17.11 -4.94
C LEU A 250 9.60 16.43 -4.83
N PHE A 251 9.06 16.32 -3.61
CA PHE A 251 7.73 15.74 -3.38
C PHE A 251 6.62 16.60 -4.01
N SER A 252 6.72 17.92 -3.91
CA SER A 252 5.75 18.84 -4.52
C SER A 252 5.73 18.72 -6.04
N LEU A 253 6.90 18.63 -6.69
CA LEU A 253 7.00 18.38 -8.13
C LEU A 253 6.41 17.01 -8.52
N PHE A 254 6.65 15.99 -7.69
CA PHE A 254 6.06 14.68 -7.90
C PHE A 254 4.52 14.75 -7.84
N LEU A 255 3.93 15.41 -6.82
CA LEU A 255 2.48 15.59 -6.73
C LEU A 255 1.90 16.36 -7.92
N GLN A 256 2.58 17.40 -8.38
CA GLN A 256 2.16 18.15 -9.57
C GLN A 256 2.12 17.26 -10.82
N SER A 257 3.09 16.32 -10.96
CA SER A 257 3.12 15.39 -12.08
C SER A 257 1.97 14.37 -12.07
N LEU A 258 1.37 14.09 -10.89
CA LEU A 258 0.20 13.21 -10.77
C LEU A 258 -1.10 13.91 -11.21
N GLY A 259 -1.18 15.23 -11.08
CA GLY A 259 -2.35 16.05 -11.43
C GLY A 259 -2.41 16.53 -12.88
N HIS A 260 -1.34 16.31 -13.66
CA HIS A 260 -1.33 16.69 -15.09
C HIS A 260 -1.77 15.51 -15.95
N ASP A 261 -2.89 15.68 -16.66
CA ASP A 261 -3.30 14.80 -17.74
C ASP A 261 -2.26 14.90 -18.87
N PRO A 262 -1.68 13.79 -19.39
CA PRO A 262 -0.70 13.85 -20.47
C PRO A 262 -1.22 14.42 -21.79
N GLN A 263 -2.48 14.84 -21.85
CA GLN A 263 -3.14 15.35 -23.06
C GLN A 263 -3.41 16.86 -23.07
N ASP A 264 -2.96 17.61 -22.04
CA ASP A 264 -3.04 19.07 -22.13
C ASP A 264 -1.74 19.62 -22.77
N PRO A 265 -1.83 20.39 -23.89
CA PRO A 265 -0.70 20.79 -24.72
C PRO A 265 0.26 21.80 -24.07
#